data_f0365129b9753bbc5442d579a326395c
#
_entry.id   f0365129b9753bbc5442d579a326395c
#
_cell.length_a   1.000
_cell.length_b   1.000
_cell.length_c   1.000
_cell.angle_alpha   90.00
_cell.angle_beta   90.00
_cell.angle_gamma   90.00
#
_symmetry.space_group_name_H-M   'P 1'
#
loop_
_entity.id
_entity.type
_entity.pdbx_description
1 polymer ?
#
loop_
_entity_poly.entity_id
_entity_poly.type
_entity_poly.pdbx_seq_one_letter_code
_entity_poly.pdbx_strand_id
1 'polypeptide(L)'
;MRNRKFLFLTALSFVLVISAWAREDRLVNTGAAPAAEGKVITSTDRNGNTEVDVQVKHMATPQSLTPARQAYMVWVQPRGKEAEMLGALRVNSDLGGSLKATTTYKAFEVLITAEDAAKPATPSSTVILKGTVERK
;
A
#
# COMPACT_ATOMS: atom_id res chain seq x y z
N MET A 1 -25.97 -58.22 -30.39
CA MET A 1 -25.55 -57.43 -29.21
C MET A 1 -24.59 -56.33 -29.62
N ARG A 2 -25.04 -55.12 -29.58
CA ARG A 2 -24.19 -53.96 -29.90
C ARG A 2 -23.67 -53.33 -28.61
N ASN A 3 -22.40 -53.52 -28.32
CA ASN A 3 -21.72 -52.78 -27.24
C ASN A 3 -21.44 -51.35 -27.73
N ARG A 4 -22.29 -50.42 -27.33
CA ARG A 4 -22.01 -49.01 -27.46
C ARG A 4 -21.12 -48.60 -26.31
N LYS A 5 -19.84 -48.54 -26.53
CA LYS A 5 -18.91 -47.89 -25.61
C LYS A 5 -19.13 -46.35 -25.73
N PHE A 6 -19.84 -45.79 -24.76
CA PHE A 6 -19.89 -44.35 -24.62
C PHE A 6 -18.55 -43.90 -24.08
N LEU A 7 -17.78 -43.23 -24.94
CA LEU A 7 -16.58 -42.54 -24.52
C LEU A 7 -17.04 -41.18 -23.92
N PHE A 8 -17.09 -41.09 -22.60
CA PHE A 8 -17.24 -39.80 -21.93
C PHE A 8 -15.91 -39.06 -22.02
N LEU A 9 -15.82 -38.15 -22.99
CA LEU A 9 -14.74 -37.16 -23.03
C LEU A 9 -15.02 -36.11 -21.95
N THR A 10 -14.49 -36.34 -20.74
CA THR A 10 -14.47 -35.28 -19.73
C THR A 10 -13.46 -34.25 -20.18
N ALA A 11 -13.96 -33.16 -20.75
CA ALA A 11 -13.17 -31.97 -20.98
C ALA A 11 -12.82 -31.37 -19.61
N LEU A 12 -11.61 -31.65 -19.15
CA LEU A 12 -11.04 -31.02 -17.96
C LEU A 12 -10.75 -29.57 -18.33
N SER A 13 -11.72 -28.69 -18.05
CA SER A 13 -11.52 -27.24 -18.16
C SER A 13 -10.46 -26.82 -17.15
N PHE A 14 -9.25 -26.64 -17.61
CA PHE A 14 -8.17 -26.05 -16.83
C PHE A 14 -8.50 -24.57 -16.67
N VAL A 15 -9.18 -24.23 -15.59
CA VAL A 15 -9.36 -22.82 -15.19
C VAL A 15 -8.00 -22.32 -14.74
N LEU A 16 -7.33 -21.59 -15.62
CA LEU A 16 -6.10 -20.89 -15.28
C LEU A 16 -6.48 -19.76 -14.30
N VAL A 17 -6.42 -20.04 -13.01
CA VAL A 17 -6.53 -19.02 -11.98
C VAL A 17 -5.25 -18.21 -12.06
N ILE A 18 -5.29 -17.09 -12.79
CA ILE A 18 -4.24 -16.07 -12.74
C ILE A 18 -4.37 -15.44 -11.36
N SER A 19 -3.68 -15.99 -10.39
CA SER A 19 -3.52 -15.36 -9.10
C SER A 19 -2.75 -14.06 -9.33
N ALA A 20 -3.44 -12.93 -9.24
CA ALA A 20 -2.78 -11.63 -9.14
C ALA A 20 -1.95 -11.67 -7.86
N TRP A 21 -0.63 -11.84 -7.99
CA TRP A 21 0.27 -11.99 -6.87
C TRP A 21 0.38 -10.65 -6.14
N ALA A 22 -0.29 -10.54 -5.01
CA ALA A 22 -0.10 -9.44 -4.10
C ALA A 22 1.28 -9.57 -3.44
N ARG A 23 2.00 -8.47 -3.36
CA ARG A 23 3.29 -8.38 -2.69
C ARG A 23 3.11 -7.55 -1.43
N GLU A 24 3.68 -8.01 -0.33
CA GLU A 24 3.72 -7.30 0.94
C GLU A 24 5.15 -6.86 1.24
N ASP A 25 5.31 -5.58 1.53
CA ASP A 25 6.57 -4.99 1.98
C ASP A 25 6.35 -4.30 3.33
N ARG A 26 7.27 -4.52 4.27
CA ARG A 26 7.22 -3.84 5.57
C ARG A 26 7.73 -2.42 5.47
N LEU A 27 7.08 -1.53 6.21
CA LEU A 27 7.56 -0.17 6.39
C LEU A 27 8.48 -0.09 7.60
N VAL A 28 9.55 0.69 7.45
CA VAL A 28 10.55 0.92 8.49
C VAL A 28 10.15 2.14 9.30
N ASN A 29 10.14 2.00 10.62
CA ASN A 29 9.90 3.10 11.55
C ASN A 29 11.14 3.99 11.65
N THR A 30 10.94 5.28 11.53
CA THR A 30 12.02 6.29 11.59
C THR A 30 12.31 6.81 13.00
N GLY A 31 11.47 6.44 13.98
CA GLY A 31 11.61 6.84 15.38
C GLY A 31 10.72 7.98 15.85
N ALA A 32 10.09 8.72 14.94
CA ALA A 32 9.20 9.84 15.30
C ALA A 32 7.92 9.39 16.01
N ALA A 33 7.47 8.16 15.77
CA ALA A 33 6.39 7.49 16.50
C ALA A 33 6.83 6.06 16.80
N PRO A 34 7.53 5.82 17.94
CA PRO A 34 8.30 4.58 18.17
C PRO A 34 7.51 3.28 18.11
N ALA A 35 6.21 3.31 18.44
CA ALA A 35 5.37 2.13 18.41
C ALA A 35 4.74 1.84 17.04
N ALA A 36 4.84 2.78 16.11
CA ALA A 36 4.19 2.66 14.78
C ALA A 36 4.75 1.49 13.98
N GLU A 37 3.84 0.72 13.42
CA GLU A 37 4.13 -0.38 12.50
C GLU A 37 3.30 -0.23 11.24
N GLY A 38 3.87 -0.58 10.11
CA GLY A 38 3.16 -0.49 8.84
C GLY A 38 3.66 -1.48 7.82
N LYS A 39 2.78 -1.74 6.86
CA LYS A 39 3.07 -2.53 5.68
C LYS A 39 2.37 -1.94 4.48
N VAL A 40 2.88 -2.22 3.31
CA VAL A 40 2.27 -1.90 2.04
C VAL A 40 2.05 -3.19 1.25
N ILE A 41 0.84 -3.39 0.79
CA ILE A 41 0.47 -4.50 -0.08
C ILE A 41 0.23 -3.92 -1.46
N THR A 42 0.91 -4.44 -2.46
CA THR A 42 0.77 -4.00 -3.84
C THR A 42 0.30 -5.12 -4.74
N SER A 43 -0.52 -4.77 -5.71
CA SER A 43 -1.00 -5.65 -6.76
C SER A 43 -1.10 -4.88 -8.08
N THR A 44 -1.29 -5.57 -9.18
CA THR A 44 -1.52 -4.95 -10.48
C THR A 44 -3.01 -4.95 -10.77
N ASP A 45 -3.57 -3.80 -11.14
CA ASP A 45 -4.96 -3.68 -11.53
C ASP A 45 -5.18 -4.11 -13.01
N ARG A 46 -6.43 -4.05 -13.46
CA ARG A 46 -6.81 -4.44 -14.84
C ARG A 46 -6.18 -3.54 -15.91
N ASN A 47 -5.81 -2.32 -15.56
CA ASN A 47 -5.20 -1.35 -16.48
C ASN A 47 -3.68 -1.39 -16.45
N GLY A 48 -3.08 -2.32 -15.69
CA GLY A 48 -1.64 -2.43 -15.52
C GLY A 48 -1.04 -1.43 -14.53
N ASN A 49 -1.85 -0.71 -13.77
CA ASN A 49 -1.39 0.18 -12.71
C ASN A 49 -1.07 -0.61 -11.44
N THR A 50 -0.34 0.01 -10.54
CA THR A 50 -0.06 -0.55 -9.22
C THR A 50 -1.11 -0.08 -8.22
N GLU A 51 -1.87 -1.01 -7.69
CA GLU A 51 -2.73 -0.77 -6.54
C GLU A 51 -1.88 -0.83 -5.27
N VAL A 52 -2.03 0.18 -4.42
CA VAL A 52 -1.25 0.35 -3.18
C VAL A 52 -2.20 0.35 -2.00
N ASP A 53 -2.07 -0.63 -1.12
CA ASP A 53 -2.82 -0.72 0.13
C ASP A 53 -1.85 -0.57 1.30
N VAL A 54 -1.88 0.59 1.93
CA VAL A 54 -1.07 0.90 3.11
C VAL A 54 -1.87 0.60 4.36
N GLN A 55 -1.31 -0.21 5.25
CA GLN A 55 -1.93 -0.59 6.52
C GLN A 55 -0.97 -0.29 7.66
N VAL A 56 -1.46 0.40 8.66
CA VAL A 56 -0.68 0.77 9.86
C VAL A 56 -1.39 0.34 11.13
N LYS A 57 -0.62 0.13 12.19
CA LYS A 57 -1.10 -0.14 13.54
C LYS A 57 -0.18 0.50 14.56
N HIS A 58 -0.69 0.67 15.78
CA HIS A 58 0.02 1.33 16.87
C HIS A 58 0.53 2.73 16.49
N MET A 59 -0.25 3.41 15.67
CA MET A 59 0.04 4.74 15.16
C MET A 59 -0.53 5.78 16.13
N ALA A 60 0.33 6.56 16.77
CA ALA A 60 -0.13 7.69 17.57
C ALA A 60 -0.96 8.65 16.72
N THR A 61 -1.94 9.33 17.33
CA THR A 61 -2.65 10.39 16.59
C THR A 61 -1.69 11.51 16.24
N PRO A 62 -1.86 12.21 15.12
CA PRO A 62 -0.94 13.30 14.73
C PRO A 62 -0.82 14.37 15.82
N GLN A 63 -1.92 14.67 16.52
CA GLN A 63 -1.98 15.67 17.58
C GLN A 63 -1.16 15.29 18.83
N SER A 64 -0.88 14.01 19.02
CA SER A 64 -0.08 13.51 20.15
C SER A 64 1.42 13.49 19.90
N LEU A 65 1.85 13.80 18.68
CA LEU A 65 3.27 13.93 18.35
C LEU A 65 3.88 15.17 18.98
N THR A 66 5.21 15.18 19.12
CA THR A 66 5.96 16.35 19.58
C THR A 66 6.96 16.79 18.51
N PRO A 67 6.75 17.94 17.86
CA PRO A 67 5.59 18.82 17.96
C PRO A 67 4.31 18.19 17.39
N ALA A 68 3.15 18.64 17.88
CA ALA A 68 1.85 18.18 17.40
C ALA A 68 1.66 18.48 15.91
N ARG A 69 1.02 17.56 15.20
CA ARG A 69 0.70 17.66 13.76
C ARG A 69 -0.80 17.51 13.54
N GLN A 70 -1.27 17.83 12.34
CA GLN A 70 -2.70 17.78 12.02
C GLN A 70 -3.12 16.49 11.34
N ALA A 71 -2.27 15.93 10.48
CA ALA A 71 -2.63 14.78 9.65
C ALA A 71 -1.41 13.94 9.26
N TYR A 72 -1.67 12.68 8.92
CA TYR A 72 -0.71 11.84 8.21
C TYR A 72 -1.04 11.82 6.73
N MET A 73 0.00 11.87 5.89
CA MET A 73 -0.11 11.76 4.44
C MET A 73 0.75 10.60 3.93
N VAL A 74 0.23 9.90 2.94
CA VAL A 74 0.93 8.82 2.25
C VAL A 74 1.40 9.31 0.90
N TRP A 75 2.66 9.06 0.59
CA TRP A 75 3.33 9.47 -0.64
C TRP A 75 3.96 8.26 -1.33
N VAL A 76 4.07 8.34 -2.64
CA VAL A 76 4.96 7.51 -3.44
C VAL A 76 6.02 8.40 -4.07
N GLN A 77 7.27 7.96 -3.99
CA GLN A 77 8.39 8.67 -4.58
C GLN A 77 9.19 7.74 -5.48
N PRO A 78 9.01 7.83 -6.80
CA PRO A 78 9.85 7.10 -7.74
C PRO A 78 11.29 7.62 -7.68
N ARG A 79 12.25 6.76 -7.99
CA ARG A 79 13.66 7.13 -7.99
C ARG A 79 13.91 8.31 -8.94
N GLY A 80 14.55 9.36 -8.43
CA GLY A 80 14.91 10.55 -9.19
C GLY A 80 13.73 11.46 -9.56
N LYS A 81 12.56 11.25 -8.95
CA LYS A 81 11.37 12.08 -9.15
C LYS A 81 10.88 12.65 -7.85
N GLU A 82 10.01 13.65 -7.94
CA GLU A 82 9.35 14.23 -6.76
C GLU A 82 8.31 13.25 -6.20
N ALA A 83 8.05 13.36 -4.90
CA ALA A 83 7.03 12.58 -4.25
C ALA A 83 5.64 13.01 -4.70
N GLU A 84 4.76 12.06 -4.87
CA GLU A 84 3.37 12.22 -5.27
C GLU A 84 2.46 11.77 -4.14
N MET A 85 1.54 12.63 -3.72
CA MET A 85 0.62 12.31 -2.62
C MET A 85 -0.44 11.31 -3.08
N LEU A 86 -0.57 10.21 -2.34
CA LEU A 86 -1.66 9.24 -2.54
C LEU A 86 -2.93 9.63 -1.79
N GLY A 87 -2.80 10.18 -0.60
CA GLY A 87 -3.93 10.61 0.20
C GLY A 87 -3.63 10.71 1.69
N ALA A 88 -4.65 11.08 2.45
CA ALA A 88 -4.58 11.16 3.89
C ALA A 88 -4.77 9.78 4.55
N LEU A 89 -3.96 9.48 5.54
CA LEU A 89 -4.10 8.29 6.37
C LEU A 89 -4.78 8.69 7.69
N ARG A 90 -5.97 8.18 7.91
CA ARG A 90 -6.71 8.42 9.16
C ARG A 90 -6.43 7.31 10.15
N VAL A 91 -6.14 7.71 11.38
CA VAL A 91 -5.96 6.80 12.51
C VAL A 91 -7.27 6.67 13.27
N ASN A 92 -7.76 5.44 13.43
CA ASN A 92 -8.98 5.15 14.16
C ASN A 92 -8.75 5.06 15.67
N SER A 93 -9.79 4.75 16.43
CA SER A 93 -9.72 4.60 17.90
C SER A 93 -8.80 3.48 18.37
N ASP A 94 -8.55 2.46 17.53
CA ASP A 94 -7.63 1.36 17.80
C ASP A 94 -6.18 1.68 17.42
N LEU A 95 -5.89 2.93 17.06
CA LEU A 95 -4.58 3.38 16.58
C LEU A 95 -4.11 2.69 15.31
N GLY A 96 -5.04 2.13 14.55
CA GLY A 96 -4.81 1.55 13.23
C GLY A 96 -5.35 2.45 12.12
N GLY A 97 -4.97 2.16 10.90
CA GLY A 97 -5.47 2.87 9.73
C GLY A 97 -5.08 2.16 8.45
N SER A 98 -5.75 2.53 7.37
CA SER A 98 -5.44 2.05 6.03
C SER A 98 -5.77 3.09 4.98
N LEU A 99 -5.05 3.02 3.86
CA LEU A 99 -5.31 3.81 2.67
C LEU A 99 -5.08 2.94 1.44
N LYS A 100 -6.07 2.90 0.55
CA LYS A 100 -5.94 2.30 -0.77
C LYS A 100 -5.87 3.38 -1.83
N ALA A 101 -4.91 3.27 -2.73
CA ALA A 101 -4.75 4.18 -3.85
C ALA A 101 -4.09 3.45 -5.02
N THR A 102 -4.00 4.11 -6.15
CA THR A 102 -3.41 3.56 -7.37
C THR A 102 -2.35 4.51 -7.90
N THR A 103 -1.25 3.95 -8.37
CA THR A 103 -0.17 4.69 -9.04
C THR A 103 0.24 3.99 -10.32
N THR A 104 0.76 4.75 -11.27
CA THR A 104 1.31 4.20 -12.52
C THR A 104 2.72 3.65 -12.35
N TYR A 105 3.39 3.99 -11.25
CA TYR A 105 4.77 3.58 -10.98
C TYR A 105 4.85 2.11 -10.54
N LYS A 106 5.95 1.46 -10.92
CA LYS A 106 6.26 0.06 -10.57
C LYS A 106 7.31 -0.05 -9.47
N ALA A 107 8.20 0.93 -9.39
CA ALA A 107 9.25 1.02 -8.39
C ALA A 107 9.24 2.40 -7.75
N PHE A 108 9.09 2.44 -6.45
CA PHE A 108 8.97 3.67 -5.68
C PHE A 108 9.22 3.44 -4.20
N GLU A 109 9.49 4.51 -3.49
CA GLU A 109 9.47 4.53 -2.04
C GLU A 109 8.10 4.99 -1.55
N VAL A 110 7.56 4.33 -0.53
CA VAL A 110 6.36 4.75 0.18
C VAL A 110 6.79 5.52 1.41
N LEU A 111 6.24 6.72 1.59
CA LEU A 111 6.48 7.57 2.74
C LEU A 111 5.15 7.83 3.45
N ILE A 112 5.17 7.75 4.78
CA ILE A 112 4.08 8.26 5.62
C ILE A 112 4.66 9.40 6.44
N THR A 113 4.14 10.60 6.23
CA THR A 113 4.61 11.82 6.87
C THR A 113 3.54 12.43 7.76
N ALA A 114 3.98 13.14 8.80
CA ALA A 114 3.11 13.95 9.64
C ALA A 114 3.15 15.40 9.14
N GLU A 115 1.99 15.95 8.86
CA GLU A 115 1.82 17.23 8.20
C GLU A 115 0.96 18.19 9.01
N ASP A 116 1.23 19.49 8.85
CA ASP A 116 0.42 20.56 9.47
C ASP A 116 -0.73 21.02 8.58
N ALA A 117 -0.79 20.55 7.34
CA ALA A 117 -1.82 20.91 6.37
C ALA A 117 -2.51 19.65 5.82
N ALA A 118 -3.78 19.79 5.48
CA ALA A 118 -4.57 18.69 4.91
C ALA A 118 -4.17 18.32 3.47
N LYS A 119 -3.54 19.24 2.74
CA LYS A 119 -3.08 19.05 1.34
C LYS A 119 -1.72 19.71 1.14
N PRO A 120 -0.65 19.15 1.72
CA PRO A 120 0.68 19.67 1.48
C PRO A 120 1.12 19.41 0.04
N ALA A 121 1.90 20.32 -0.53
CA ALA A 121 2.45 20.18 -1.89
C ALA A 121 3.59 19.18 -1.96
N THR A 122 4.39 19.08 -0.89
CA THR A 122 5.54 18.19 -0.76
C THR A 122 5.56 17.56 0.63
N PRO A 123 6.18 16.36 0.79
CA PRO A 123 6.30 15.77 2.11
C PRO A 123 7.16 16.63 3.04
N SER A 124 6.74 16.75 4.30
CA SER A 124 7.56 17.37 5.34
C SER A 124 8.76 16.48 5.69
N SER A 125 9.68 17.03 6.49
CA SER A 125 10.81 16.28 7.03
C SER A 125 10.42 15.27 8.11
N THR A 126 9.19 15.32 8.63
CA THR A 126 8.69 14.42 9.67
C THR A 126 8.14 13.15 9.02
N VAL A 127 9.01 12.26 8.63
CA VAL A 127 8.68 10.93 8.12
C VAL A 127 8.46 9.97 9.30
N ILE A 128 7.37 9.26 9.31
CA ILE A 128 7.03 8.29 10.38
C ILE A 128 7.42 6.87 9.98
N LEU A 129 7.00 6.47 8.80
CA LEU A 129 7.27 5.15 8.22
C LEU A 129 7.70 5.31 6.77
N LYS A 130 8.59 4.45 6.32
CA LYS A 130 9.02 4.40 4.93
C LYS A 130 9.35 2.99 4.48
N GLY A 131 9.22 2.73 3.20
CA GLY A 131 9.56 1.43 2.62
C GLY A 131 9.70 1.50 1.11
N THR A 132 10.43 0.54 0.56
CA THR A 132 10.68 0.45 -0.88
C THR A 132 9.82 -0.63 -1.50
N VAL A 133 9.17 -0.31 -2.59
CA VAL A 133 8.38 -1.24 -3.42
C VAL A 133 9.05 -1.34 -4.79
N GLU A 134 9.34 -2.57 -5.20
CA GLU A 134 9.82 -2.88 -6.55
C GLU A 134 8.99 -4.01 -7.14
N ARG A 135 8.13 -3.67 -8.08
CA ARG A 135 7.34 -4.65 -8.84
C ARG A 135 8.04 -4.92 -10.17
N LYS A 136 8.10 -6.17 -10.52
CA LYS A 136 8.60 -6.60 -11.84
C LYS A 136 7.50 -6.54 -12.88
#